data_60808dcb69552b2b596fe80a028c315d
#
_entry.id   60808dcb69552b2b596fe80a028c315d
#
_cell.length_a   1.000
_cell.length_b   1.000
_cell.length_c   1.000
_cell.angle_alpha   90.00
_cell.angle_beta   90.00
_cell.angle_gamma   90.00
#
_symmetry.space_group_name_H-M   'P 1'
#
loop_
_entity.id
_entity.type
_entity.pdbx_description
1 polymer ?
#
loop_
_entity_poly.entity_id
_entity_poly.type
_entity_poly.pdbx_seq_one_letter_code
_entity_poly.pdbx_strand_id
1 'polypeptide(L)'
;MHDMNLEKNRSKIQTAYKVSPFTKGTCTEPEDAVKRFESRYTPIPAEYRWLLLNFGGCYLAEPWIFTLKELEKAYPIFQEAYEDYMSKYDHSPAFPIGGLGDGSIVFIDLESGRVRGYNCDYADLEEIAENFSSLLLDLVEQALELGNLCKEL
;
A
#
# COMPACT_ATOMS: atom_id res chain seq x y z
N MET A 1 -2.36 2.05 -17.82
CA MET A 1 -1.51 3.24 -18.03
C MET A 1 -0.71 3.60 -16.79
N HIS A 2 -1.27 3.41 -15.61
CA HIS A 2 -0.57 3.68 -14.34
C HIS A 2 0.59 2.71 -14.09
N ASP A 3 0.50 1.49 -14.60
CA ASP A 3 1.55 0.46 -14.49
C ASP A 3 2.85 0.88 -15.18
N MET A 4 2.77 1.72 -16.21
CA MET A 4 3.94 2.15 -16.98
C MET A 4 4.94 2.94 -16.15
N ASN A 5 4.44 3.75 -15.21
CA ASN A 5 5.30 4.53 -14.32
C ASN A 5 6.07 3.61 -13.37
N LEU A 6 5.43 2.59 -12.84
CA LEU A 6 6.07 1.61 -11.97
C LEU A 6 7.05 0.72 -12.73
N GLU A 7 6.69 0.30 -13.96
CA GLU A 7 7.59 -0.49 -14.80
C GLU A 7 8.88 0.26 -15.12
N LYS A 8 8.80 1.55 -15.40
CA LYS A 8 9.98 2.38 -15.66
C LYS A 8 10.93 2.44 -14.46
N ASN A 9 10.40 2.25 -13.27
CA ASN A 9 11.14 2.33 -12.01
C ASN A 9 11.40 0.95 -11.39
N ARG A 10 11.17 -0.13 -12.13
CA ARG A 10 11.32 -1.51 -11.63
C ARG A 10 12.68 -1.75 -10.98
N SER A 11 13.76 -1.36 -11.64
CA SER A 11 15.12 -1.55 -11.11
C SER A 11 15.33 -0.81 -9.80
N LYS A 12 14.81 0.39 -9.70
CA LYS A 12 14.91 1.22 -8.51
C LYS A 12 14.13 0.62 -7.34
N ILE A 13 12.92 0.14 -7.62
CA ILE A 13 12.07 -0.54 -6.64
C ILE A 13 12.79 -1.81 -6.14
N GLN A 14 13.33 -2.58 -7.06
CA GLN A 14 14.07 -3.81 -6.74
C GLN A 14 15.25 -3.52 -5.80
N THR A 15 16.01 -2.47 -6.09
CA THR A 15 17.13 -2.05 -5.26
C THR A 15 16.66 -1.67 -3.86
N ALA A 16 15.56 -0.91 -3.76
CA ALA A 16 15.01 -0.52 -2.47
C ALA A 16 14.62 -1.72 -1.62
N TYR A 17 13.95 -2.71 -2.21
CA TYR A 17 13.56 -3.95 -1.51
C TYR A 17 14.80 -4.71 -1.02
N LYS A 18 15.88 -4.68 -1.79
CA LYS A 18 17.10 -5.39 -1.47
C LYS A 18 17.89 -4.74 -0.35
N VAL A 19 17.98 -3.40 -0.34
CA VAL A 19 18.80 -2.66 0.62
C VAL A 19 18.05 -2.23 1.87
N SER A 20 16.74 -2.33 1.88
CA SER A 20 15.90 -1.93 3.02
C SER A 20 16.29 -2.73 4.27
N PRO A 21 16.48 -2.06 5.42
CA PRO A 21 16.76 -2.79 6.67
C PRO A 21 15.53 -3.54 7.20
N PHE A 22 14.32 -3.18 6.77
CA PHE A 22 13.07 -3.78 7.25
C PHE A 22 12.45 -4.76 6.26
N THR A 23 12.72 -4.58 4.97
CA THR A 23 12.23 -5.47 3.92
C THR A 23 13.42 -5.90 3.07
N LYS A 24 13.87 -7.12 3.26
CA LYS A 24 15.02 -7.64 2.52
C LYS A 24 14.55 -8.61 1.45
N GLY A 25 14.66 -8.19 0.21
CA GLY A 25 14.26 -8.98 -0.93
C GLY A 25 12.76 -8.94 -1.18
N THR A 26 12.35 -9.55 -2.27
CA THR A 26 10.95 -9.58 -2.69
C THR A 26 10.26 -10.83 -2.15
N CYS A 27 8.95 -10.69 -1.90
CA CYS A 27 8.08 -11.81 -1.54
C CYS A 27 6.84 -11.71 -2.41
N THR A 28 7.00 -12.06 -3.70
CA THR A 28 5.93 -11.94 -4.68
C THR A 28 4.76 -12.85 -4.35
N GLU A 29 3.55 -12.36 -4.60
CA GLU A 29 2.34 -13.13 -4.37
C GLU A 29 1.99 -13.95 -5.61
N PRO A 30 1.56 -15.21 -5.44
CA PRO A 30 1.10 -16.01 -6.58
C PRO A 30 -0.14 -15.39 -7.23
N GLU A 31 -0.20 -15.44 -8.56
CA GLU A 31 -1.32 -14.86 -9.29
C GLU A 31 -2.67 -15.46 -8.91
N ASP A 32 -2.72 -16.80 -8.70
CA ASP A 32 -3.95 -17.47 -8.30
C ASP A 32 -4.39 -17.07 -6.88
N ALA A 33 -3.46 -16.75 -5.98
CA ALA A 33 -3.80 -16.24 -4.64
C ALA A 33 -4.42 -14.84 -4.74
N VAL A 34 -3.87 -13.98 -5.59
CA VAL A 34 -4.41 -12.65 -5.86
C VAL A 34 -5.82 -12.77 -6.44
N LYS A 35 -6.02 -13.65 -7.41
CA LYS A 35 -7.33 -13.89 -8.02
C LYS A 35 -8.36 -14.43 -7.03
N ARG A 36 -7.93 -15.29 -6.09
CA ARG A 36 -8.83 -15.79 -5.02
C ARG A 36 -9.31 -14.65 -4.13
N PHE A 37 -8.42 -13.74 -3.76
CA PHE A 37 -8.81 -12.55 -3.00
C PHE A 37 -9.83 -11.72 -3.79
N GLU A 38 -9.54 -11.47 -5.06
CA GLU A 38 -10.40 -10.65 -5.92
C GLU A 38 -11.79 -11.28 -6.10
N SER A 39 -11.86 -12.59 -6.21
CA SER A 39 -13.13 -13.32 -6.32
C SER A 39 -13.94 -13.27 -5.02
N ARG A 40 -13.25 -13.27 -3.90
CA ARG A 40 -13.90 -13.25 -2.58
C ARG A 40 -14.40 -11.85 -2.20
N TYR A 41 -13.67 -10.82 -2.55
CA TYR A 41 -13.96 -9.45 -2.11
C TYR A 41 -14.23 -8.50 -3.28
N THR A 42 -13.18 -8.04 -3.95
CA THR A 42 -13.27 -7.04 -5.02
C THR A 42 -11.94 -7.00 -5.78
N PRO A 43 -11.93 -6.50 -7.02
CA PRO A 43 -10.66 -6.32 -7.75
C PRO A 43 -9.71 -5.41 -7.00
N ILE A 44 -8.44 -5.80 -6.97
CA ILE A 44 -7.38 -4.99 -6.35
C ILE A 44 -7.01 -3.87 -7.34
N PRO A 45 -6.83 -2.63 -6.88
CA PRO A 45 -6.41 -1.54 -7.77
C PRO A 45 -5.14 -1.90 -8.54
N ALA A 46 -5.11 -1.55 -9.83
CA ALA A 46 -4.11 -2.04 -10.78
C ALA A 46 -2.66 -1.86 -10.32
N GLU A 47 -2.31 -0.68 -9.80
CA GLU A 47 -0.95 -0.38 -9.37
C GLU A 47 -0.53 -1.21 -8.14
N TYR A 48 -1.42 -1.36 -7.18
CA TYR A 48 -1.17 -2.19 -6.00
C TYR A 48 -1.11 -3.66 -6.39
N ARG A 49 -1.99 -4.11 -7.29
CA ARG A 49 -1.96 -5.48 -7.82
C ARG A 49 -0.63 -5.78 -8.50
N TRP A 50 -0.14 -4.84 -9.29
CA TRP A 50 1.18 -4.95 -9.93
C TRP A 50 2.28 -5.14 -8.88
N LEU A 51 2.26 -4.35 -7.81
CA LEU A 51 3.26 -4.47 -6.74
C LEU A 51 3.22 -5.84 -6.08
N LEU A 52 2.03 -6.33 -5.74
CA LEU A 52 1.88 -7.65 -5.10
C LEU A 52 2.44 -8.77 -5.98
N LEU A 53 2.17 -8.73 -7.27
CA LEU A 53 2.61 -9.75 -8.22
C LEU A 53 4.11 -9.69 -8.51
N ASN A 54 4.71 -8.51 -8.48
CA ASN A 54 6.10 -8.33 -8.89
C ASN A 54 7.08 -8.24 -7.73
N PHE A 55 6.65 -7.75 -6.57
CA PHE A 55 7.53 -7.54 -5.41
C PHE A 55 6.93 -8.02 -4.10
N GLY A 56 5.62 -7.86 -3.92
CA GLY A 56 4.94 -8.15 -2.67
C GLY A 56 4.78 -6.92 -1.78
N GLY A 57 4.11 -7.09 -0.65
CA GLY A 57 3.99 -6.04 0.36
C GLY A 57 5.35 -5.71 0.96
N CYS A 58 5.46 -4.57 1.63
CA CYS A 58 6.75 -4.10 2.10
C CYS A 58 6.66 -3.18 3.32
N TYR A 59 7.76 -3.08 4.02
CA TYR A 59 8.00 -2.08 5.05
C TYR A 59 9.27 -1.32 4.66
N LEU A 60 9.18 -0.51 3.61
CA LEU A 60 10.30 0.31 3.15
C LEU A 60 10.45 1.56 4.03
N ALA A 61 9.34 2.17 4.37
CA ALA A 61 9.19 3.29 5.28
C ALA A 61 7.71 3.33 5.67
N GLU A 62 7.26 4.34 6.39
CA GLU A 62 5.83 4.49 6.69
C GLU A 62 5.13 5.30 5.62
N PRO A 63 3.95 4.86 5.20
CA PRO A 63 3.20 3.67 5.65
C PRO A 63 3.79 2.36 5.11
N TRP A 64 3.62 1.26 5.85
CA TRP A 64 3.92 -0.06 5.29
C TRP A 64 2.79 -0.47 4.35
N ILE A 65 3.14 -1.28 3.35
CA ILE A 65 2.19 -1.77 2.35
C ILE A 65 1.87 -3.23 2.68
N PHE A 66 0.59 -3.55 2.77
CA PHE A 66 0.15 -4.90 3.14
C PHE A 66 0.62 -5.96 2.15
N THR A 67 1.11 -7.08 2.70
CA THR A 67 1.18 -8.34 1.95
C THR A 67 -0.26 -8.81 1.71
N LEU A 68 -0.43 -9.79 0.81
CA LEU A 68 -1.77 -10.33 0.54
C LEU A 68 -2.40 -10.92 1.81
N LYS A 69 -1.61 -11.59 2.62
CA LYS A 69 -2.07 -12.18 3.88
C LYS A 69 -2.56 -11.11 4.86
N GLU A 70 -1.81 -10.01 4.96
CA GLU A 70 -2.20 -8.86 5.79
C GLU A 70 -3.46 -8.20 5.25
N LEU A 71 -3.55 -8.06 3.93
CA LEU A 71 -4.72 -7.50 3.26
C LEU A 71 -5.97 -8.35 3.52
N GLU A 72 -5.87 -9.66 3.48
CA GLU A 72 -6.98 -10.57 3.75
C GLU A 72 -7.55 -10.36 5.15
N LYS A 73 -6.70 -10.05 6.12
CA LYS A 73 -7.13 -9.75 7.49
C LYS A 73 -7.67 -8.34 7.63
N ALA A 74 -7.01 -7.38 7.00
CA ALA A 74 -7.34 -5.97 7.14
C ALA A 74 -8.59 -5.57 6.38
N TYR A 75 -8.87 -6.21 5.25
CA TYR A 75 -9.95 -5.79 4.35
C TYR A 75 -11.33 -5.80 5.02
N PRO A 76 -11.79 -6.90 5.65
CA PRO A 76 -13.11 -6.88 6.30
C PRO A 76 -13.18 -5.93 7.49
N ILE A 77 -12.08 -5.79 8.24
CA ILE A 77 -12.02 -4.87 9.38
C ILE A 77 -12.14 -3.42 8.90
N PHE A 78 -11.41 -3.09 7.84
CA PHE A 78 -11.46 -1.74 7.26
C PHE A 78 -12.85 -1.43 6.69
N GLN A 79 -13.46 -2.38 5.99
CA GLN A 79 -14.79 -2.18 5.44
C GLN A 79 -15.81 -1.85 6.53
N GLU A 80 -15.78 -2.59 7.64
CA GLU A 80 -16.69 -2.35 8.74
C GLU A 80 -16.48 -0.98 9.38
N ALA A 81 -15.22 -0.64 9.69
CA ALA A 81 -14.88 0.64 10.31
C ALA A 81 -15.16 1.82 9.38
N TYR A 82 -14.81 1.68 8.11
CA TYR A 82 -14.98 2.74 7.12
C TYR A 82 -16.46 2.92 6.73
N GLU A 83 -17.23 1.85 6.68
CA GLU A 83 -18.67 1.90 6.43
C GLU A 83 -19.38 2.69 7.52
N ASP A 84 -19.00 2.46 8.78
CA ASP A 84 -19.53 3.20 9.91
C ASP A 84 -19.26 4.70 9.79
N TYR A 85 -18.03 5.04 9.37
CA TYR A 85 -17.66 6.43 9.08
C TYR A 85 -18.45 7.01 7.90
N MET A 86 -18.59 6.22 6.82
CA MET A 86 -19.30 6.64 5.61
C MET A 86 -20.78 6.91 5.85
N SER A 87 -21.40 6.25 6.83
CA SER A 87 -22.80 6.50 7.16
C SER A 87 -23.05 7.93 7.65
N LYS A 88 -21.99 8.60 8.12
CA LYS A 88 -22.05 9.97 8.65
C LYS A 88 -21.59 11.02 7.65
N TYR A 89 -20.83 10.63 6.65
CA TYR A 89 -20.19 11.52 5.69
C TYR A 89 -20.35 10.98 4.27
N ASP A 90 -20.28 11.87 3.29
CA ASP A 90 -20.33 11.49 1.88
C ASP A 90 -18.93 11.10 1.41
N HIS A 91 -18.68 9.79 1.24
CA HIS A 91 -17.39 9.26 0.88
C HIS A 91 -17.39 8.37 -0.35
N SER A 92 -16.29 8.39 -1.05
CA SER A 92 -16.04 7.52 -2.19
C SER A 92 -15.71 6.11 -1.72
N PRO A 93 -15.92 5.09 -2.57
CA PRO A 93 -15.41 3.75 -2.30
C PRO A 93 -13.89 3.77 -2.06
N ALA A 94 -13.42 2.94 -1.14
CA ALA A 94 -12.03 2.91 -0.70
C ALA A 94 -11.48 1.49 -0.66
N PHE A 95 -10.16 1.36 -0.89
CA PHE A 95 -9.45 0.08 -0.84
C PHE A 95 -8.24 0.19 0.08
N PRO A 96 -8.16 -0.59 1.17
CA PRO A 96 -7.04 -0.51 2.11
C PRO A 96 -5.76 -1.09 1.51
N ILE A 97 -4.63 -0.45 1.73
CA ILE A 97 -3.34 -0.88 1.17
C ILE A 97 -2.23 -0.97 2.19
N GLY A 98 -2.40 -0.42 3.38
CA GLY A 98 -1.33 -0.40 4.37
C GLY A 98 -1.73 0.24 5.68
N GLY A 99 -0.73 0.54 6.49
CA GLY A 99 -0.96 1.12 7.80
C GLY A 99 0.15 2.05 8.26
N LEU A 100 -0.17 2.83 9.29
CA LEU A 100 0.75 3.74 9.96
C LEU A 100 0.95 3.29 11.41
N GLY A 101 2.05 3.74 12.02
CA GLY A 101 2.40 3.39 13.37
C GLY A 101 1.39 3.81 14.43
N ASP A 102 0.55 4.80 14.14
CA ASP A 102 -0.51 5.26 15.04
C ASP A 102 -1.81 4.43 14.97
N GLY A 103 -1.80 3.36 14.17
CA GLY A 103 -2.98 2.52 13.97
C GLY A 103 -3.88 2.93 12.82
N SER A 104 -3.55 4.02 12.14
CA SER A 104 -4.32 4.46 10.96
C SER A 104 -4.18 3.45 9.83
N ILE A 105 -5.28 3.24 9.10
CA ILE A 105 -5.27 2.41 7.89
C ILE A 105 -5.14 3.33 6.69
N VAL A 106 -4.21 3.00 5.80
CA VAL A 106 -3.96 3.75 4.57
C VAL A 106 -4.74 3.08 3.44
N PHE A 107 -5.44 3.87 2.65
CA PHE A 107 -6.32 3.36 1.60
C PHE A 107 -6.25 4.22 0.34
N ILE A 108 -6.68 3.64 -0.78
CA ILE A 108 -6.85 4.35 -2.04
C ILE A 108 -8.33 4.74 -2.17
N ASP A 109 -8.57 6.03 -2.42
CA ASP A 109 -9.89 6.52 -2.83
C ASP A 109 -10.08 6.07 -4.29
N LEU A 110 -11.05 5.18 -4.53
CA LEU A 110 -11.22 4.58 -5.85
C LEU A 110 -11.78 5.55 -6.91
N GLU A 111 -12.38 6.65 -6.50
CA GLU A 111 -12.86 7.68 -7.43
C GLU A 111 -11.74 8.62 -7.88
N SER A 112 -10.93 9.10 -6.95
CA SER A 112 -9.90 10.09 -7.24
C SER A 112 -8.50 9.47 -7.46
N GLY A 113 -8.28 8.26 -6.94
CA GLY A 113 -6.97 7.63 -6.94
C GLY A 113 -6.06 8.12 -5.83
N ARG A 114 -6.50 9.10 -5.04
CA ARG A 114 -5.69 9.66 -3.95
C ARG A 114 -5.51 8.64 -2.84
N VAL A 115 -4.37 8.71 -2.16
CA VAL A 115 -4.06 7.86 -1.02
C VAL A 115 -4.29 8.65 0.26
N ARG A 116 -5.07 8.08 1.16
CA ARG A 116 -5.46 8.72 2.42
C ARG A 116 -5.27 7.77 3.58
N GLY A 117 -5.16 8.34 4.79
CA GLY A 117 -5.14 7.58 6.03
C GLY A 117 -6.42 7.80 6.81
N TYR A 118 -6.94 6.75 7.42
CA TYR A 118 -8.12 6.80 8.28
C TYR A 118 -7.75 6.32 9.68
N ASN A 119 -7.95 7.20 10.67
CA ASN A 119 -7.75 6.87 12.07
C ASN A 119 -9.11 6.65 12.74
N CYS A 120 -9.38 5.40 13.12
CA CYS A 120 -10.66 5.01 13.71
C CYS A 120 -10.93 5.68 15.06
N ASP A 121 -9.87 5.93 15.85
CA ASP A 121 -10.01 6.51 17.20
C ASP A 121 -10.49 7.95 17.16
N TYR A 122 -10.07 8.69 16.12
CA TYR A 122 -10.41 10.11 15.98
C TYR A 122 -11.40 10.38 14.84
N ALA A 123 -11.78 9.33 14.08
CA ALA A 123 -12.63 9.43 12.89
C ALA A 123 -12.11 10.51 11.93
N ASP A 124 -10.80 10.52 11.71
CA ASP A 124 -10.11 11.56 10.97
C ASP A 124 -9.49 11.02 9.69
N LEU A 125 -9.55 11.82 8.61
CA LEU A 125 -8.93 11.51 7.32
C LEU A 125 -7.73 12.41 7.10
N GLU A 126 -6.62 11.82 6.65
CA GLU A 126 -5.40 12.52 6.35
C GLU A 126 -4.98 12.25 4.91
N GLU A 127 -4.55 13.27 4.19
CA GLU A 127 -3.99 13.09 2.85
C GLU A 127 -2.57 12.55 2.97
N ILE A 128 -2.29 11.43 2.30
CA ILE A 128 -0.98 10.76 2.35
C ILE A 128 -0.19 11.00 1.06
N ALA A 129 -0.82 10.79 -0.10
CA ALA A 129 -0.17 10.94 -1.39
C ALA A 129 -1.19 11.21 -2.49
N GLU A 130 -0.71 11.72 -3.60
CA GLU A 130 -1.55 12.04 -4.76
C GLU A 130 -2.11 10.77 -5.42
N ASN A 131 -1.29 9.72 -5.49
CA ASN A 131 -1.70 8.41 -6.01
C ASN A 131 -0.75 7.33 -5.47
N PHE A 132 -1.08 6.06 -5.76
CA PHE A 132 -0.28 4.93 -5.27
C PHE A 132 1.15 4.93 -5.81
N SER A 133 1.34 5.23 -7.09
CA SER A 133 2.68 5.28 -7.69
C SER A 133 3.56 6.31 -7.00
N SER A 134 3.03 7.50 -6.74
CA SER A 134 3.75 8.56 -6.03
C SER A 134 4.13 8.13 -4.63
N LEU A 135 3.21 7.48 -3.92
CA LEU A 135 3.48 6.94 -2.59
C LEU A 135 4.61 5.92 -2.63
N LEU A 136 4.52 4.95 -3.53
CA LEU A 136 5.50 3.88 -3.62
C LEU A 136 6.89 4.42 -3.96
N LEU A 137 6.99 5.33 -4.93
CA LEU A 137 8.27 5.92 -5.32
C LEU A 137 8.87 6.75 -4.19
N ASP A 138 8.05 7.43 -3.40
CA ASP A 138 8.51 8.15 -2.22
C ASP A 138 9.07 7.18 -1.16
N LEU A 139 8.38 6.08 -0.91
CA LEU A 139 8.85 5.03 0.01
C LEU A 139 10.17 4.43 -0.49
N VAL A 140 10.31 4.24 -1.79
CA VAL A 140 11.52 3.73 -2.42
C VAL A 140 12.69 4.68 -2.18
N GLU A 141 12.49 5.99 -2.38
CA GLU A 141 13.53 6.99 -2.13
C GLU A 141 13.97 6.98 -0.67
N GLN A 142 13.03 6.92 0.25
CA GLN A 142 13.34 6.86 1.68
C GLN A 142 14.13 5.58 2.03
N ALA A 143 13.77 4.44 1.46
CA ALA A 143 14.47 3.18 1.70
C ALA A 143 15.90 3.23 1.14
N LEU A 144 16.11 3.83 -0.02
CA LEU A 144 17.43 3.97 -0.62
C LEU A 144 18.33 4.88 0.24
N GLU A 145 17.80 5.98 0.76
CA GLU A 145 18.54 6.87 1.67
C GLU A 145 18.93 6.15 2.94
N LEU A 146 18.00 5.44 3.55
CA LEU A 146 18.24 4.70 4.78
C LEU A 146 19.24 3.56 4.56
N GLY A 147 19.15 2.87 3.43
CA GLY A 147 20.08 1.82 3.03
C GLY A 147 21.50 2.35 2.90
N ASN A 148 21.67 3.54 2.32
CA ASN A 148 22.98 4.19 2.20
C ASN A 148 23.54 4.58 3.55
N LEU A 149 22.71 5.12 4.43
CA LEU A 149 23.13 5.46 5.80
C LEU A 149 23.59 4.23 6.58
N CYS A 150 22.89 3.11 6.44
CA CYS A 150 23.27 1.86 7.10
C CYS A 150 24.62 1.31 6.60
N LYS A 151 24.96 1.57 5.34
CA LYS A 151 26.25 1.16 4.77
C LYS A 151 27.43 1.98 5.31
N GLU A 152 27.17 3.24 5.68
CA GLU A 152 28.20 4.13 6.22
C GLU A 152 28.52 3.85 7.68
N LEU A 153 27.66 3.12 8.36
CA LEU A 153 27.87 2.70 9.74
C LEU A 153 28.66 1.41 9.82
#